data_028312cc57f8eb11964cc77930af890e
#
_entry.id   028312cc57f8eb11964cc77930af890e
#
_cell.length_a   1.000
_cell.length_b   1.000
_cell.length_c   1.000
_cell.angle_alpha   90.00
_cell.angle_beta   90.00
_cell.angle_gamma   90.00
#
_symmetry.space_group_name_H-M   'P 1'
#
loop_
_entity.id
_entity.type
_entity.pdbx_description
1 polymer ?
#
loop_
_entity_poly.entity_id
_entity_poly.type
_entity_poly.pdbx_seq_one_letter_code
_entity_poly.pdbx_strand_id
1 'polypeptide(L)'
;MPKTRIFLATSILILATLACNALSPTAQPTPVIILEPGNPSTPSNLPATEADVPRISLEEAYTAYVAGAAIIVDVRGTEAYSEKHVVGALSIPLDRFEIDINSVNLDKDQWIITYCT
;
A
#
# COMPACT_ATOMS: atom_id res chain seq x y z
N MET A 1 60.94 30.30 3.31
CA MET A 1 59.65 30.45 4.01
C MET A 1 58.44 29.92 3.25
N PRO A 2 58.54 29.07 2.21
CA PRO A 2 57.38 28.47 1.57
C PRO A 2 56.81 27.27 2.31
N LYS A 3 57.58 26.55 3.12
CA LYS A 3 57.17 25.30 3.80
C LYS A 3 56.06 25.53 4.82
N THR A 4 56.08 26.65 5.56
CA THR A 4 55.06 26.96 6.58
C THR A 4 53.68 27.26 5.98
N ARG A 5 53.63 27.79 4.78
CA ARG A 5 52.35 28.07 4.03
C ARG A 5 51.72 26.79 3.53
N ILE A 6 52.52 25.79 3.14
CA ILE A 6 52.06 24.49 2.67
C ILE A 6 51.44 23.70 3.82
N PHE A 7 52.06 23.71 5.00
CA PHE A 7 51.49 23.04 6.21
C PHE A 7 50.18 23.68 6.69
N LEU A 8 50.05 25.01 6.61
CA LEU A 8 48.83 25.72 6.93
C LEU A 8 47.72 25.40 5.94
N ALA A 9 48.00 25.33 4.64
CA ALA A 9 47.02 24.97 3.63
C ALA A 9 46.54 23.51 3.74
N THR A 10 47.43 22.58 4.05
CA THR A 10 47.07 21.15 4.24
C THR A 10 46.29 20.94 5.51
N SER A 11 46.58 21.68 6.61
CA SER A 11 45.86 21.60 7.87
C SER A 11 44.41 22.09 7.71
N ILE A 12 44.18 23.16 6.97
CA ILE A 12 42.85 23.69 6.69
C ILE A 12 42.04 22.71 5.80
N LEU A 13 42.69 22.06 4.85
CA LEU A 13 42.01 21.08 4.00
C LEU A 13 41.57 19.84 4.76
N ILE A 14 42.36 19.39 5.74
CA ILE A 14 42.02 18.22 6.57
C ILE A 14 40.88 18.54 7.54
N LEU A 15 40.81 19.77 8.09
CA LEU A 15 39.67 20.17 8.92
C LEU A 15 38.36 20.30 8.15
N ALA A 16 38.42 20.66 6.88
CA ALA A 16 37.22 20.80 6.05
C ALA A 16 36.56 19.45 5.70
N THR A 17 37.31 18.36 5.70
CA THR A 17 36.77 17.02 5.35
C THR A 17 36.07 16.32 6.52
N LEU A 18 36.31 16.76 7.79
CA LEU A 18 35.63 16.19 8.96
C LEU A 18 34.27 16.83 9.25
N ALA A 19 33.94 17.97 8.64
CA ALA A 19 32.70 18.69 8.94
C ALA A 19 31.48 18.22 8.14
N CYS A 20 31.64 17.36 7.15
CA CYS A 20 30.53 16.92 6.30
C CYS A 20 29.77 15.68 6.80
N ASN A 21 30.14 15.10 7.95
CA ASN A 21 29.52 13.85 8.40
C ASN A 21 28.58 14.01 9.62
N ALA A 22 28.25 15.24 10.00
CA ALA A 22 27.44 15.51 11.20
C ALA A 22 25.98 15.93 10.93
N LEU A 23 25.56 15.97 9.66
CA LEU A 23 24.17 16.27 9.25
C LEU A 23 23.60 15.19 8.34
N SER A 24 23.80 13.93 8.68
CA SER A 24 22.88 12.92 8.21
C SER A 24 21.61 13.07 9.04
N PRO A 25 20.48 13.49 8.46
CA PRO A 25 19.22 13.31 9.15
C PRO A 25 19.12 11.80 9.39
N THR A 26 19.07 11.43 10.65
CA THR A 26 18.67 10.08 11.07
C THR A 26 17.28 9.91 10.46
N ALA A 27 17.23 9.26 9.30
CA ALA A 27 15.98 8.74 8.81
C ALA A 27 15.51 7.80 9.90
N GLN A 28 14.56 8.26 10.72
CA GLN A 28 13.77 7.35 11.52
C GLN A 28 13.28 6.26 10.57
N PRO A 29 13.53 4.98 10.86
CA PRO A 29 12.86 3.94 10.11
C PRO A 29 11.37 4.23 10.29
N THR A 30 10.74 4.69 9.22
CA THR A 30 9.30 4.60 9.08
C THR A 30 8.98 3.17 9.49
N PRO A 31 8.05 2.93 10.43
CA PRO A 31 7.63 1.58 10.70
C PRO A 31 7.16 1.03 9.35
N VAL A 32 7.97 0.16 8.78
CA VAL A 32 7.52 -0.72 7.72
C VAL A 32 6.47 -1.56 8.42
N ILE A 33 5.21 -1.18 8.25
CA ILE A 33 4.11 -2.08 8.53
C ILE A 33 4.36 -3.19 7.52
N ILE A 34 5.03 -4.23 7.97
CA ILE A 34 5.01 -5.52 7.31
C ILE A 34 3.54 -5.92 7.47
N LEU A 35 2.72 -5.57 6.47
CA LEU A 35 1.48 -6.27 6.25
C LEU A 35 1.93 -7.70 5.97
N GLU A 36 2.02 -8.50 7.02
CA GLU A 36 1.97 -9.94 6.85
C GLU A 36 0.78 -10.16 5.92
N PRO A 37 0.95 -10.86 4.78
CA PRO A 37 -0.20 -11.31 4.03
C PRO A 37 -1.03 -12.09 5.04
N GLY A 38 -2.03 -11.41 5.60
CA GLY A 38 -2.95 -12.01 6.54
C GLY A 38 -3.50 -13.21 5.80
N ASN A 39 -3.03 -14.38 6.22
CA ASN A 39 -3.68 -15.62 5.83
C ASN A 39 -5.17 -15.33 6.03
N PRO A 40 -6.00 -15.36 4.98
CA PRO A 40 -7.41 -15.17 5.14
C PRO A 40 -7.88 -16.31 6.02
N SER A 41 -7.85 -16.06 7.33
CA SER A 41 -8.58 -16.90 8.27
C SER A 41 -10.01 -16.78 7.79
N THR A 42 -10.50 -17.78 7.08
CA THR A 42 -11.91 -17.90 6.73
C THR A 42 -12.64 -17.60 8.03
N PRO A 43 -13.31 -16.46 8.17
CA PRO A 43 -14.00 -16.14 9.39
C PRO A 43 -15.04 -17.24 9.57
N SER A 44 -14.90 -18.01 10.63
CA SER A 44 -15.86 -19.09 10.94
C SER A 44 -17.26 -18.53 11.25
N ASN A 45 -17.40 -17.20 11.30
CA ASN A 45 -18.64 -16.47 11.47
C ASN A 45 -18.79 -15.45 10.34
N LEU A 46 -19.74 -15.69 9.45
CA LEU A 46 -20.15 -14.67 8.48
C LEU A 46 -20.73 -13.46 9.23
N PRO A 47 -20.47 -12.22 8.73
CA PRO A 47 -21.06 -11.02 9.30
C PRO A 47 -22.59 -11.15 9.33
N ALA A 48 -23.20 -10.89 10.46
CA ALA A 48 -24.66 -10.93 10.61
C ALA A 48 -25.30 -9.61 10.19
N THR A 49 -24.55 -8.52 10.28
CA THR A 49 -24.99 -7.16 9.93
C THR A 49 -23.90 -6.44 9.13
N GLU A 50 -24.27 -5.36 8.47
CA GLU A 50 -23.29 -4.50 7.75
C GLU A 50 -22.20 -3.95 8.69
N ALA A 51 -22.52 -3.71 9.95
CA ALA A 51 -21.56 -3.23 10.94
C ALA A 51 -20.44 -4.24 11.25
N ASP A 52 -20.71 -5.53 11.06
CA ASP A 52 -19.77 -6.61 11.31
C ASP A 52 -18.84 -6.86 10.12
N VAL A 53 -19.09 -6.22 8.95
CA VAL A 53 -18.26 -6.36 7.76
C VAL A 53 -16.92 -5.63 7.98
N PRO A 54 -15.78 -6.33 7.86
CA PRO A 54 -14.48 -5.69 7.99
C PRO A 54 -14.33 -4.54 6.98
N ARG A 55 -13.86 -3.40 7.46
CA ARG A 55 -13.59 -2.22 6.62
C ARG A 55 -12.12 -1.85 6.72
N ILE A 56 -11.57 -1.39 5.63
CA ILE A 56 -10.20 -0.88 5.59
C ILE A 56 -10.20 0.59 5.18
N SER A 57 -9.15 1.30 5.55
CA SER A 57 -8.95 2.68 5.12
C SER A 57 -8.58 2.77 3.64
N LEU A 58 -8.80 3.93 3.03
CA LEU A 58 -8.38 4.18 1.64
C LEU A 58 -6.86 4.00 1.47
N GLU A 59 -6.08 4.42 2.45
CA GLU A 59 -4.62 4.33 2.42
C GLU A 59 -4.14 2.88 2.44
N GLU A 60 -4.75 2.05 3.30
CA GLU A 60 -4.45 0.62 3.36
C GLU A 60 -4.86 -0.09 2.06
N ALA A 61 -6.04 0.23 1.52
CA ALA A 61 -6.52 -0.32 0.26
C ALA A 61 -5.57 0.03 -0.90
N TYR A 62 -5.15 1.28 -0.98
CA TYR A 62 -4.21 1.75 -2.00
C TYR A 62 -2.85 1.05 -1.87
N THR A 63 -2.34 0.94 -0.65
CA THR A 63 -1.06 0.27 -0.38
C THR A 63 -1.11 -1.20 -0.79
N ALA A 64 -2.17 -1.92 -0.42
CA ALA A 64 -2.37 -3.32 -0.78
C ALA A 64 -2.49 -3.51 -2.29
N TYR A 65 -3.22 -2.62 -2.96
CA TYR A 65 -3.40 -2.65 -4.41
C TYR A 65 -2.08 -2.43 -5.16
N VAL A 66 -1.32 -1.39 -4.81
CA VAL A 66 -0.04 -1.07 -5.45
C VAL A 66 1.00 -2.17 -5.21
N ALA A 67 0.97 -2.81 -4.06
CA ALA A 67 1.83 -3.95 -3.75
C ALA A 67 1.42 -5.24 -4.49
N GLY A 68 0.27 -5.25 -5.18
CA GLY A 68 -0.27 -6.46 -5.81
C GLY A 68 -0.77 -7.51 -4.81
N ALA A 69 -0.94 -7.13 -3.55
CA ALA A 69 -1.43 -8.00 -2.48
C ALA A 69 -2.95 -8.18 -2.51
N ALA A 70 -3.67 -7.21 -3.07
CA ALA A 70 -5.12 -7.24 -3.17
C ALA A 70 -5.60 -6.82 -4.56
N ILE A 71 -6.78 -7.28 -4.93
CA ILE A 71 -7.52 -6.78 -6.11
C ILE A 71 -8.69 -5.91 -5.64
N ILE A 72 -9.02 -4.91 -6.46
CA ILE A 72 -10.17 -4.05 -6.22
C ILE A 72 -11.32 -4.50 -7.09
N VAL A 73 -12.50 -4.65 -6.51
CA VAL A 73 -13.72 -5.06 -7.18
C VAL A 73 -14.81 -3.99 -7.00
N ASP A 74 -15.30 -3.48 -8.11
CA ASP A 74 -16.46 -2.61 -8.14
C ASP A 74 -17.73 -3.46 -8.18
N VAL A 75 -18.52 -3.41 -7.11
CA VAL A 75 -19.76 -4.18 -7.01
C VAL A 75 -21.00 -3.38 -7.40
N ARG A 76 -20.82 -2.15 -7.90
CA ARG A 76 -21.90 -1.33 -8.45
C ARG A 76 -22.36 -1.88 -9.80
N GLY A 77 -23.48 -1.38 -10.28
CA GLY A 77 -23.96 -1.73 -11.64
C GLY A 77 -22.97 -1.32 -12.74
N THR A 78 -23.02 -2.02 -13.87
CA THR A 78 -22.13 -1.80 -15.02
C THR A 78 -22.18 -0.38 -15.56
N GLU A 79 -23.31 0.30 -15.45
CA GLU A 79 -23.46 1.70 -15.86
C GLU A 79 -22.59 2.62 -15.02
N ALA A 80 -22.67 2.53 -13.67
CA ALA A 80 -21.83 3.30 -12.76
C ALA A 80 -20.34 3.02 -12.96
N TYR A 81 -19.97 1.76 -13.21
CA TYR A 81 -18.60 1.39 -13.55
C TYR A 81 -18.13 2.07 -14.84
N SER A 82 -18.97 2.10 -15.87
CA SER A 82 -18.63 2.71 -17.18
C SER A 82 -18.45 4.22 -17.09
N GLU A 83 -19.20 4.88 -16.21
CA GLU A 83 -19.07 6.33 -16.00
C GLU A 83 -17.76 6.67 -15.28
N LYS A 84 -17.47 5.98 -14.19
CA LYS A 84 -16.28 6.23 -13.38
C LYS A 84 -16.00 5.05 -12.45
N HIS A 85 -14.77 4.56 -12.44
CA HIS A 85 -14.32 3.49 -11.56
C HIS A 85 -12.86 3.69 -11.12
N VAL A 86 -12.42 2.92 -10.13
CA VAL A 86 -11.03 2.88 -9.70
C VAL A 86 -10.19 2.19 -10.78
N VAL A 87 -9.10 2.83 -11.19
CA VAL A 87 -8.20 2.28 -12.21
C VAL A 87 -7.76 0.86 -11.84
N GLY A 88 -7.99 -0.07 -12.74
CA GLY A 88 -7.65 -1.48 -12.52
C GLY A 88 -8.64 -2.29 -11.70
N ALA A 89 -9.75 -1.68 -11.24
CA ALA A 89 -10.81 -2.43 -10.58
C ALA A 89 -11.53 -3.36 -11.55
N LEU A 90 -11.92 -4.52 -11.06
CA LEU A 90 -12.78 -5.46 -11.79
C LEU A 90 -14.25 -5.08 -11.61
N SER A 91 -15.02 -5.08 -12.69
CA SER A 91 -16.47 -4.87 -12.61
C SER A 91 -17.17 -6.20 -12.35
N ILE A 92 -17.65 -6.38 -11.14
CA ILE A 92 -18.44 -7.57 -10.75
C ILE A 92 -19.64 -7.08 -9.94
N PRO A 93 -20.73 -6.69 -10.60
CA PRO A 93 -21.92 -6.21 -9.94
C PRO A 93 -22.48 -7.20 -8.91
N LEU A 94 -23.06 -6.68 -7.84
CA LEU A 94 -23.55 -7.49 -6.70
C LEU A 94 -24.53 -8.56 -7.12
N ASP A 95 -25.38 -8.30 -8.11
CA ASP A 95 -26.34 -9.26 -8.67
C ASP A 95 -25.67 -10.53 -9.23
N ARG A 96 -24.42 -10.43 -9.70
CA ARG A 96 -23.67 -11.62 -10.16
C ARG A 96 -23.39 -12.59 -9.02
N PHE A 97 -23.12 -12.08 -7.83
CA PHE A 97 -22.93 -12.92 -6.64
C PHE A 97 -24.24 -13.56 -6.18
N GLU A 98 -25.37 -12.85 -6.34
CA GLU A 98 -26.70 -13.34 -5.94
C GLU A 98 -27.25 -14.39 -6.91
N ILE A 99 -27.02 -14.21 -8.21
CA ILE A 99 -27.56 -15.12 -9.24
C ILE A 99 -26.75 -16.42 -9.31
N ASP A 100 -25.44 -16.32 -9.39
CA ASP A 100 -24.56 -17.48 -9.47
C ASP A 100 -23.14 -17.16 -9.01
N ILE A 101 -22.85 -17.48 -7.77
CA ILE A 101 -21.53 -17.30 -7.15
C ILE A 101 -20.42 -18.04 -7.91
N ASN A 102 -20.72 -19.15 -8.59
CA ASN A 102 -19.72 -19.92 -9.33
C ASN A 102 -19.35 -19.26 -10.67
N SER A 103 -20.15 -18.30 -11.14
CA SER A 103 -19.83 -17.50 -12.32
C SER A 103 -18.82 -16.40 -12.04
N VAL A 104 -18.57 -16.11 -10.77
CA VAL A 104 -17.62 -15.12 -10.31
C VAL A 104 -16.24 -15.74 -10.27
N ASN A 105 -15.39 -15.37 -11.22
CA ASN A 105 -14.04 -15.90 -11.36
C ASN A 105 -13.05 -15.12 -10.46
N LEU A 106 -13.14 -15.36 -9.15
CA LEU A 106 -12.23 -14.83 -8.15
C LEU A 106 -11.54 -15.97 -7.42
N ASP A 107 -10.26 -15.82 -7.16
CA ASP A 107 -9.50 -16.77 -6.36
C ASP A 107 -9.90 -16.63 -4.89
N LYS A 108 -10.22 -17.77 -4.24
CA LYS A 108 -10.65 -17.80 -2.84
C LYS A 108 -9.53 -17.43 -1.86
N ASP A 109 -8.29 -17.59 -2.28
CA ASP A 109 -7.11 -17.28 -1.46
C ASP A 109 -6.59 -15.86 -1.70
N GLN A 110 -7.25 -15.10 -2.59
CA GLN A 110 -6.85 -13.73 -2.92
C GLN A 110 -7.56 -12.72 -2.00
N TRP A 111 -6.80 -11.73 -1.54
CA TRP A 111 -7.40 -10.61 -0.84
C TRP A 111 -8.19 -9.72 -1.80
N ILE A 112 -9.48 -9.61 -1.54
CA ILE A 112 -10.43 -8.88 -2.37
C ILE A 112 -10.94 -7.68 -1.57
N ILE A 113 -10.81 -6.50 -2.16
CA ILE A 113 -11.33 -5.25 -1.62
C ILE A 113 -12.50 -4.82 -2.49
N THR A 114 -13.70 -4.80 -1.95
CA THR A 114 -14.90 -4.34 -2.65
C THR A 114 -15.21 -2.90 -2.31
N TYR A 115 -15.79 -2.16 -3.23
CA TYR A 115 -16.35 -0.84 -2.98
C TYR A 115 -17.70 -0.65 -3.66
N CYS A 116 -18.56 0.14 -2.99
CA CYS A 116 -19.85 0.62 -3.50
C CYS A 116 -20.06 2.06 -3.03
N THR A 117 -20.50 2.96 -3.87
CA THR A 117 -20.86 4.36 -3.53
C THR A 117 -22.03 4.81 -4.38
#